data_44c7b57be4b2740854d1f35470b713b2
#
_entry.id   44c7b57be4b2740854d1f35470b713b2
#
_cell.length_a   1.000
_cell.length_b   1.000
_cell.length_c   1.000
_cell.angle_alpha   90.00
_cell.angle_beta   90.00
_cell.angle_gamma   90.00
#
_symmetry.space_group_name_H-M   'P 1'
#
loop_
_entity.id
_entity.type
_entity.pdbx_description
1 polymer ?
#
loop_
_entity_poly.entity_id
_entity_poly.type
_entity_poly.pdbx_seq_one_letter_code
_entity_poly.pdbx_strand_id
1 'polypeptide(L)'
;LRIVIVTHVVRHNDGQGRVNYEIARAALAEDYEVTLVASHVAPELLANHRVRWVPVKVGRFWPSNLVRQQVFALKSAWWLRAHRGEYDVLHVNGFISWIRADVNTAHFVHGGWFKSPYYPFGLTKGLWSAYQYVYTRVNTALERWAYRRSRAITAVSQKVADEIRGLGIDGGKISVIYNGVDAGAFADAQPDRAAFALPADAFLLLFVGDLRTPRKNLGTVLKALTTLPENVHLAVAGYLPGSPYPDEARALGLGKRVHFLGLVRNMPTLMRSVDAYVFPSRYEAMSLSLLEAMAAGLPVVTARTAGGAEIITRECGIVLDDPDDPAALAQAIGTLAASRDACRAMGAAARDLMSRFGWAHMGAQYVALYRRIGQPSQPTAFGHVEHAVTQEQS
;
A
#
# COMPACT_ATOMS: atom_id res chain seq x y z
N LEU A 1 -8.06 -3.86 25.86
CA LEU A 1 -6.75 -4.35 25.38
C LEU A 1 -5.75 -3.19 25.26
N ARG A 2 -4.50 -3.47 25.60
CA ARG A 2 -3.36 -2.55 25.47
C ARG A 2 -2.54 -2.98 24.24
N ILE A 3 -2.50 -2.14 23.23
CA ILE A 3 -1.87 -2.46 21.94
C ILE A 3 -0.63 -1.59 21.74
N VAL A 4 0.47 -2.19 21.34
CA VAL A 4 1.65 -1.46 20.88
C VAL A 4 1.78 -1.61 19.37
N ILE A 5 1.85 -0.48 18.65
CA ILE A 5 2.13 -0.45 17.21
C ILE A 5 3.52 0.15 16.98
N VAL A 6 4.39 -0.60 16.31
CA VAL A 6 5.75 -0.17 15.96
C VAL A 6 5.81 0.16 14.47
N THR A 7 6.08 1.42 14.15
CA THR A 7 6.20 1.91 12.77
C THR A 7 7.08 3.16 12.72
N HIS A 8 7.53 3.56 11.52
CA HIS A 8 8.28 4.82 11.40
C HIS A 8 7.39 6.05 11.50
N VAL A 9 6.21 6.00 10.87
CA VAL A 9 5.32 7.16 10.71
C VAL A 9 3.87 6.75 10.91
N VAL A 10 3.10 7.59 11.60
CA VAL A 10 1.64 7.47 11.77
C VAL A 10 1.02 8.82 11.43
N ARG A 11 0.54 9.00 10.18
CA ARG A 11 -0.04 10.27 9.72
C ARG A 11 -0.82 10.10 8.41
N HIS A 12 -1.67 11.09 8.07
CA HIS A 12 -2.54 11.05 6.90
C HIS A 12 -1.82 11.06 5.54
N ASN A 13 -0.72 11.81 5.43
CA ASN A 13 -0.06 12.08 4.14
C ASN A 13 1.12 11.14 3.87
N ASP A 14 0.99 9.87 4.26
CA ASP A 14 1.99 8.83 4.06
C ASP A 14 1.28 7.51 3.79
N GLY A 15 1.70 6.73 2.79
CA GLY A 15 0.97 5.52 2.42
C GLY A 15 0.84 4.52 3.57
N GLN A 16 1.96 4.03 4.09
CA GLN A 16 1.98 3.11 5.24
C GLN A 16 1.54 3.83 6.53
N GLY A 17 1.93 5.08 6.68
CA GLY A 17 1.57 5.91 7.83
C GLY A 17 0.06 6.11 7.94
N ARG A 18 -0.66 6.26 6.83
CA ARG A 18 -2.12 6.35 6.80
C ARG A 18 -2.78 5.04 7.26
N VAL A 19 -2.31 3.91 6.79
CA VAL A 19 -2.85 2.61 7.22
C VAL A 19 -2.69 2.42 8.73
N ASN A 20 -1.50 2.70 9.28
CA ASN A 20 -1.27 2.60 10.73
C ASN A 20 -2.09 3.63 11.52
N TYR A 21 -2.33 4.82 10.96
CA TYR A 21 -3.20 5.83 11.56
C TYR A 21 -4.64 5.31 11.69
N GLU A 22 -5.19 4.71 10.63
CA GLU A 22 -6.55 4.18 10.65
C GLU A 22 -6.68 2.92 11.52
N ILE A 23 -5.65 2.07 11.59
CA ILE A 23 -5.60 0.94 12.53
C ILE A 23 -5.63 1.46 13.98
N ALA A 24 -4.84 2.49 14.31
CA ALA A 24 -4.85 3.08 15.63
C ALA A 24 -6.22 3.69 15.97
N ARG A 25 -6.85 4.40 15.04
CA ARG A 25 -8.22 4.95 15.22
C ARG A 25 -9.26 3.86 15.46
N ALA A 26 -9.19 2.77 14.71
CA ALA A 26 -10.11 1.65 14.90
C ALA A 26 -9.94 0.98 16.28
N ALA A 27 -8.71 0.83 16.76
CA ALA A 27 -8.44 0.33 18.09
C ALA A 27 -8.96 1.27 19.19
N LEU A 28 -8.80 2.59 19.02
CA LEU A 28 -9.30 3.59 19.95
C LEU A 28 -10.84 3.65 19.99
N ALA A 29 -11.51 3.39 18.87
CA ALA A 29 -12.97 3.31 18.81
C ALA A 29 -13.55 2.14 19.61
N GLU A 30 -12.74 1.10 19.86
CA GLU A 30 -13.05 -0.05 20.72
C GLU A 30 -12.54 0.12 22.16
N ASP A 31 -12.27 1.33 22.57
CA ASP A 31 -11.75 1.68 23.89
C ASP A 31 -10.42 1.02 24.27
N TYR A 32 -9.58 0.68 23.29
CA TYR A 32 -8.26 0.13 23.54
C TYR A 32 -7.24 1.23 23.87
N GLU A 33 -6.26 0.92 24.68
CA GLU A 33 -5.09 1.77 24.90
C GLU A 33 -4.07 1.50 23.78
N VAL A 34 -3.59 2.55 23.12
CA VAL A 34 -2.68 2.43 21.96
C VAL A 34 -1.36 3.12 22.28
N THR A 35 -0.29 2.34 22.33
CA THR A 35 1.08 2.89 22.40
C THR A 35 1.71 2.86 21.02
N LEU A 36 2.10 4.04 20.51
CA LEU A 36 2.75 4.22 19.22
C LEU A 36 4.26 4.37 19.39
N VAL A 37 5.02 3.33 19.09
CA VAL A 37 6.50 3.36 19.07
C VAL A 37 6.93 3.79 17.69
N ALA A 38 7.14 5.10 17.47
CA ALA A 38 7.29 5.68 16.14
C ALA A 38 8.21 6.91 16.14
N SER A 39 8.78 7.23 14.96
CA SER A 39 9.55 8.48 14.78
C SER A 39 8.64 9.71 14.69
N HIS A 40 7.45 9.55 14.07
CA HIS A 40 6.47 10.64 13.88
C HIS A 40 5.06 10.12 14.10
N VAL A 41 4.25 10.89 14.84
CA VAL A 41 2.81 10.62 15.07
C VAL A 41 2.02 11.90 14.80
N ALA A 42 0.88 11.75 14.16
CA ALA A 42 -0.04 12.86 13.89
C ALA A 42 -0.57 13.46 15.19
N PRO A 43 -0.59 14.82 15.33
CA PRO A 43 -1.03 15.49 16.56
C PRO A 43 -2.47 15.13 16.98
N GLU A 44 -3.33 14.84 15.99
CA GLU A 44 -4.75 14.51 16.23
C GLU A 44 -4.92 13.21 17.03
N LEU A 45 -4.02 12.23 16.84
CA LEU A 45 -4.01 11.01 17.67
C LEU A 45 -3.56 11.29 19.09
N LEU A 46 -2.60 12.20 19.26
CA LEU A 46 -2.04 12.54 20.58
C LEU A 46 -3.04 13.32 21.45
N ALA A 47 -4.08 13.90 20.88
CA ALA A 47 -5.17 14.53 21.62
C ALA A 47 -6.03 13.52 22.39
N ASN A 48 -5.97 12.22 22.04
CA ASN A 48 -6.70 11.18 22.75
C ASN A 48 -5.88 10.68 23.95
N HIS A 49 -6.44 10.74 25.16
CA HIS A 49 -5.79 10.35 26.41
C HIS A 49 -5.39 8.86 26.49
N ARG A 50 -5.95 8.00 25.61
CA ARG A 50 -5.60 6.58 25.51
C ARG A 50 -4.42 6.32 24.55
N VAL A 51 -3.86 7.38 23.93
CA VAL A 51 -2.68 7.28 23.07
C VAL A 51 -1.43 7.68 23.83
N ARG A 52 -0.48 6.77 23.89
CA ARG A 52 0.88 7.03 24.35
C ARG A 52 1.84 7.03 23.18
N TRP A 53 2.61 8.08 22.98
CA TRP A 53 3.69 8.10 22.00
C TRP A 53 5.05 7.86 22.65
N VAL A 54 5.78 6.90 22.10
CA VAL A 54 7.17 6.60 22.43
C VAL A 54 8.03 7.00 21.24
N PRO A 55 8.71 8.16 21.30
CA PRO A 55 9.47 8.67 20.17
C PRO A 55 10.77 7.89 19.97
N VAL A 56 10.92 7.23 18.80
CA VAL A 56 12.17 6.58 18.39
C VAL A 56 12.87 7.46 17.38
N LYS A 57 13.73 8.36 17.86
CA LYS A 57 14.51 9.26 17.01
C LYS A 57 15.80 8.58 16.53
N VAL A 58 16.03 8.63 15.22
CA VAL A 58 17.27 8.18 14.58
C VAL A 58 17.93 9.36 13.87
N GLY A 59 19.12 9.71 14.30
CA GLY A 59 19.86 10.86 13.74
C GLY A 59 20.20 10.70 12.26
N ARG A 60 20.28 11.81 11.53
CA ARG A 60 20.66 11.83 10.10
C ARG A 60 22.15 11.56 9.85
N PHE A 61 22.99 11.58 10.90
CA PHE A 61 24.44 11.33 10.79
C PHE A 61 24.81 9.89 10.46
N TRP A 62 23.88 8.94 10.57
CA TRP A 62 24.13 7.56 10.19
C TRP A 62 24.32 7.42 8.68
N PRO A 63 25.37 6.68 8.23
CA PRO A 63 25.87 6.74 6.85
C PRO A 63 24.92 6.15 5.81
N SER A 64 23.99 5.29 6.21
CA SER A 64 23.09 4.64 5.27
C SER A 64 21.71 4.36 5.85
N ASN A 65 20.72 4.16 4.97
CA ASN A 65 19.37 3.78 5.37
C ASN A 65 19.35 2.43 6.10
N LEU A 66 20.18 1.48 5.68
CA LEU A 66 20.28 0.18 6.34
C LEU A 66 20.68 0.32 7.81
N VAL A 67 21.73 1.12 8.09
CA VAL A 67 22.17 1.36 9.47
C VAL A 67 21.09 2.09 10.27
N ARG A 68 20.44 3.09 9.69
CA ARG A 68 19.35 3.81 10.36
C ARG A 68 18.19 2.91 10.75
N GLN A 69 17.81 1.97 9.87
CA GLN A 69 16.79 0.97 10.17
C GLN A 69 17.22 0.05 11.33
N GLN A 70 18.48 -0.38 11.37
CA GLN A 70 18.98 -1.21 12.47
C GLN A 70 19.01 -0.46 13.81
N VAL A 71 19.40 0.82 13.80
CA VAL A 71 19.35 1.66 15.03
C VAL A 71 17.90 1.81 15.52
N PHE A 72 16.94 2.03 14.63
CA PHE A 72 15.51 2.05 14.99
C PHE A 72 15.08 0.71 15.58
N ALA A 73 15.43 -0.39 14.91
CA ALA A 73 15.05 -1.75 15.32
C ALA A 73 15.63 -2.13 16.68
N LEU A 74 16.86 -1.72 17.01
CA LEU A 74 17.48 -1.95 18.30
C LEU A 74 16.85 -1.10 19.40
N LYS A 75 16.62 0.20 19.16
CA LYS A 75 15.97 1.10 20.13
C LYS A 75 14.55 0.66 20.45
N SER A 76 13.76 0.33 19.42
CA SER A 76 12.40 -0.17 19.64
C SER A 76 12.39 -1.49 20.40
N ALA A 77 13.28 -2.43 20.05
CA ALA A 77 13.38 -3.72 20.73
C ALA A 77 13.79 -3.58 22.20
N TRP A 78 14.70 -2.65 22.51
CA TRP A 78 15.10 -2.39 23.89
C TRP A 78 13.94 -1.85 24.72
N TRP A 79 13.22 -0.87 24.22
CA TRP A 79 12.03 -0.31 24.88
C TRP A 79 10.96 -1.39 25.08
N LEU A 80 10.65 -2.16 24.04
CA LEU A 80 9.63 -3.22 24.07
C LEU A 80 9.95 -4.32 25.10
N ARG A 81 11.24 -4.69 25.27
CA ARG A 81 11.66 -5.67 26.30
C ARG A 81 11.47 -5.14 27.70
N ALA A 82 11.84 -3.86 27.91
CA ALA A 82 11.72 -3.22 29.24
C ALA A 82 10.24 -3.07 29.67
N HIS A 83 9.30 -2.97 28.70
CA HIS A 83 7.88 -2.72 28.97
C HIS A 83 6.97 -3.93 28.60
N ARG A 84 7.54 -5.15 28.59
CA ARG A 84 6.84 -6.35 28.10
C ARG A 84 5.52 -6.64 28.84
N GLY A 85 5.36 -6.28 30.08
CA GLY A 85 4.14 -6.43 30.90
C GLY A 85 3.08 -5.34 30.68
N GLU A 86 3.39 -4.29 29.92
CA GLU A 86 2.51 -3.13 29.75
C GLU A 86 1.59 -3.25 28.53
N TYR A 87 1.70 -4.31 27.73
CA TYR A 87 0.87 -4.50 26.52
C TYR A 87 0.44 -5.98 26.35
N ASP A 88 -0.71 -6.13 25.74
CA ASP A 88 -1.35 -7.43 25.49
C ASP A 88 -1.04 -7.91 24.04
N VAL A 89 -0.97 -6.97 23.09
CA VAL A 89 -0.70 -7.26 21.66
C VAL A 89 0.41 -6.34 21.14
N LEU A 90 1.42 -6.93 20.51
CA LEU A 90 2.48 -6.24 19.80
C LEU A 90 2.28 -6.36 18.28
N HIS A 91 2.01 -5.24 17.61
CA HIS A 91 1.87 -5.13 16.17
C HIS A 91 3.08 -4.42 15.57
N VAL A 92 3.74 -5.03 14.59
CA VAL A 92 4.89 -4.48 13.86
C VAL A 92 4.62 -4.45 12.36
N ASN A 93 5.44 -3.71 11.60
CA ASN A 93 5.32 -3.58 10.15
C ASN A 93 6.59 -4.11 9.46
N GLY A 94 6.53 -5.32 8.92
CA GLY A 94 7.69 -6.01 8.33
C GLY A 94 8.81 -6.26 9.34
N PHE A 95 10.07 -6.08 8.91
CA PHE A 95 11.20 -6.05 9.83
C PHE A 95 11.43 -4.62 10.32
N ILE A 96 11.05 -4.33 11.53
CA ILE A 96 11.20 -3.01 12.15
C ILE A 96 11.73 -3.06 13.58
N SER A 97 11.78 -4.24 14.18
CA SER A 97 12.27 -4.44 15.55
C SER A 97 12.83 -5.85 15.76
N TRP A 98 13.89 -5.96 16.55
CA TRP A 98 14.51 -7.24 16.94
C TRP A 98 13.72 -7.93 18.08
N ILE A 99 12.41 -8.17 17.84
CA ILE A 99 11.52 -8.82 18.80
C ILE A 99 10.54 -9.76 18.09
N ARG A 100 9.99 -10.73 18.82
CA ARG A 100 8.87 -11.54 18.35
C ARG A 100 7.60 -10.70 18.43
N ALA A 101 6.84 -10.62 17.35
CA ALA A 101 5.58 -9.88 17.28
C ALA A 101 4.37 -10.82 17.32
N ASP A 102 3.25 -10.30 17.83
CA ASP A 102 1.97 -10.98 17.78
C ASP A 102 1.30 -10.80 16.41
N VAL A 103 1.33 -9.58 15.87
CA VAL A 103 0.87 -9.23 14.52
C VAL A 103 2.01 -8.59 13.74
N ASN A 104 2.14 -8.94 12.46
CA ASN A 104 3.10 -8.32 11.56
C ASN A 104 2.44 -7.98 10.23
N THR A 105 2.26 -6.70 9.95
CA THR A 105 1.69 -6.24 8.67
C THR A 105 2.78 -6.04 7.62
N ALA A 106 2.57 -6.65 6.45
CA ALA A 106 3.45 -6.50 5.29
C ALA A 106 2.89 -5.47 4.31
N HIS A 107 3.47 -4.26 4.32
CA HIS A 107 3.16 -3.19 3.36
C HIS A 107 4.08 -3.19 2.13
N PHE A 108 5.13 -3.98 2.16
CA PHE A 108 6.09 -4.17 1.08
C PHE A 108 6.90 -5.45 1.39
N VAL A 109 7.22 -6.25 0.36
CA VAL A 109 8.02 -7.45 0.53
C VAL A 109 9.31 -7.32 -0.28
N HIS A 110 10.44 -7.07 0.39
CA HIS A 110 11.74 -6.93 -0.29
C HIS A 110 12.11 -8.19 -1.08
N GLY A 111 11.75 -9.36 -0.56
CA GLY A 111 11.98 -10.62 -1.26
C GLY A 111 11.13 -10.79 -2.52
N GLY A 112 9.91 -10.29 -2.53
CA GLY A 112 9.04 -10.23 -3.71
C GLY A 112 9.61 -9.27 -4.77
N TRP A 113 9.98 -8.05 -4.35
CA TRP A 113 10.64 -7.09 -5.23
C TRP A 113 11.95 -7.61 -5.80
N PHE A 114 12.79 -8.23 -4.99
CA PHE A 114 14.08 -8.81 -5.42
C PHE A 114 13.93 -9.89 -6.49
N LYS A 115 12.86 -10.68 -6.43
CA LYS A 115 12.53 -11.74 -7.40
C LYS A 115 11.78 -11.21 -8.63
N SER A 116 11.32 -9.95 -8.60
CA SER A 116 10.61 -9.36 -9.72
C SER A 116 11.51 -9.28 -10.97
N PRO A 117 11.01 -9.61 -12.18
CA PRO A 117 11.76 -9.44 -13.42
C PRO A 117 12.13 -7.98 -13.69
N TYR A 118 11.43 -7.05 -13.06
CA TYR A 118 11.63 -5.60 -13.18
C TYR A 118 12.61 -5.04 -12.14
N TYR A 119 13.27 -5.89 -11.32
CA TYR A 119 14.26 -5.43 -10.34
C TYR A 119 15.51 -4.90 -11.04
N PRO A 120 15.83 -3.58 -10.91
CA PRO A 120 16.82 -2.95 -11.79
C PRO A 120 18.25 -3.07 -11.28
N PHE A 121 18.46 -3.45 -10.01
CA PHE A 121 19.76 -3.35 -9.35
C PHE A 121 20.59 -4.62 -9.45
N GLY A 122 21.92 -4.47 -9.46
CA GLY A 122 22.89 -5.58 -9.52
C GLY A 122 24.27 -5.13 -9.08
N LEU A 123 25.14 -6.08 -8.73
CA LEU A 123 26.48 -5.81 -8.20
C LEU A 123 27.43 -5.12 -9.21
N THR A 124 27.22 -5.34 -10.51
CA THR A 124 28.08 -4.84 -11.60
C THR A 124 27.57 -3.53 -12.21
N LYS A 125 26.42 -3.01 -11.78
CA LYS A 125 25.76 -1.83 -12.37
C LYS A 125 26.10 -0.51 -11.66
N GLY A 126 27.27 -0.43 -11.00
CA GLY A 126 27.76 0.74 -10.26
C GLY A 126 27.49 0.69 -8.75
N LEU A 127 28.17 1.56 -7.99
CA LEU A 127 28.18 1.53 -6.51
C LEU A 127 26.78 1.67 -5.88
N TRP A 128 25.96 2.58 -6.41
CA TRP A 128 24.58 2.76 -5.94
C TRP A 128 23.73 1.52 -6.18
N SER A 129 23.84 0.93 -7.36
CA SER A 129 23.12 -0.29 -7.72
C SER A 129 23.56 -1.47 -6.84
N ALA A 130 24.85 -1.62 -6.60
CA ALA A 130 25.41 -2.64 -5.69
C ALA A 130 24.89 -2.45 -4.25
N TYR A 131 24.87 -1.21 -3.76
CA TYR A 131 24.27 -0.89 -2.46
C TYR A 131 22.80 -1.29 -2.39
N GLN A 132 21.98 -0.95 -3.38
CA GLN A 132 20.55 -1.29 -3.43
C GLN A 132 20.34 -2.81 -3.50
N TYR A 133 21.20 -3.52 -4.22
CA TYR A 133 21.18 -4.98 -4.29
C TYR A 133 21.43 -5.61 -2.91
N VAL A 134 22.51 -5.20 -2.23
CA VAL A 134 22.86 -5.68 -0.89
C VAL A 134 21.76 -5.28 0.12
N TYR A 135 21.29 -4.04 0.07
CA TYR A 135 20.21 -3.54 0.90
C TYR A 135 18.96 -4.42 0.79
N THR A 136 18.53 -4.73 -0.43
CA THR A 136 17.33 -5.54 -0.67
C THR A 136 17.54 -7.00 -0.20
N ARG A 137 18.71 -7.58 -0.44
CA ARG A 137 19.07 -8.93 0.03
C ARG A 137 19.04 -9.03 1.56
N VAL A 138 19.65 -8.07 2.24
CA VAL A 138 19.66 -8.03 3.72
C VAL A 138 18.24 -7.87 4.25
N ASN A 139 17.46 -6.94 3.71
CA ASN A 139 16.06 -6.75 4.15
C ASN A 139 15.20 -7.99 3.87
N THR A 140 15.39 -8.70 2.76
CA THR A 140 14.71 -9.99 2.51
C THR A 140 14.99 -11.02 3.61
N ALA A 141 16.24 -11.13 4.05
CA ALA A 141 16.60 -12.05 5.13
C ALA A 141 16.00 -11.64 6.47
N LEU A 142 16.02 -10.34 6.77
CA LEU A 142 15.45 -9.78 8.00
C LEU A 142 13.91 -9.90 8.03
N GLU A 143 13.22 -9.63 6.93
CA GLU A 143 11.77 -9.85 6.80
C GLU A 143 11.40 -11.31 7.01
N ARG A 144 12.13 -12.23 6.36
CA ARG A 144 11.92 -13.66 6.54
C ARG A 144 12.08 -14.08 8.00
N TRP A 145 13.10 -13.53 8.69
CA TRP A 145 13.30 -13.74 10.12
C TRP A 145 12.13 -13.22 10.95
N ALA A 146 11.63 -12.00 10.66
CA ALA A 146 10.53 -11.37 11.37
C ALA A 146 9.22 -12.15 11.16
N TYR A 147 8.86 -12.50 9.92
CA TYR A 147 7.65 -13.25 9.60
C TYR A 147 7.64 -14.64 10.23
N ARG A 148 8.76 -15.37 10.24
CA ARG A 148 8.86 -16.68 10.91
C ARG A 148 8.56 -16.61 12.40
N ARG A 149 8.90 -15.49 13.03
CA ARG A 149 8.73 -15.26 14.47
C ARG A 149 7.40 -14.60 14.82
N SER A 150 6.64 -14.13 13.87
CA SER A 150 5.33 -13.54 14.11
C SER A 150 4.28 -14.62 14.36
N ARG A 151 3.32 -14.35 15.26
CA ARG A 151 2.20 -15.23 15.54
C ARG A 151 1.16 -15.18 14.42
N ALA A 152 0.84 -13.98 13.92
CA ALA A 152 -0.02 -13.76 12.78
C ALA A 152 0.65 -12.75 11.83
N ILE A 153 0.39 -12.87 10.54
CA ILE A 153 0.88 -11.97 9.49
C ILE A 153 -0.32 -11.46 8.72
N THR A 154 -0.38 -10.14 8.50
CA THR A 154 -1.38 -9.53 7.63
C THR A 154 -0.70 -9.04 6.36
N ALA A 155 -1.22 -9.45 5.22
CA ALA A 155 -0.79 -8.99 3.90
C ALA A 155 -1.80 -7.97 3.38
N VAL A 156 -1.34 -6.86 2.83
CA VAL A 156 -2.21 -5.80 2.32
C VAL A 156 -2.87 -6.13 0.98
N SER A 157 -2.48 -7.25 0.35
CA SER A 157 -3.05 -7.78 -0.90
C SER A 157 -2.78 -9.28 -1.01
N GLN A 158 -3.51 -9.98 -1.89
CA GLN A 158 -3.25 -11.40 -2.19
C GLN A 158 -1.84 -11.58 -2.77
N LYS A 159 -1.41 -10.68 -3.66
CA LYS A 159 -0.05 -10.66 -4.19
C LYS A 159 0.99 -10.66 -3.08
N VAL A 160 0.86 -9.79 -2.06
CA VAL A 160 1.76 -9.73 -0.91
C VAL A 160 1.72 -11.03 -0.10
N ALA A 161 0.53 -11.62 0.09
CA ALA A 161 0.41 -12.91 0.77
C ALA A 161 1.18 -14.03 0.03
N ASP A 162 1.08 -14.06 -1.29
CA ASP A 162 1.79 -15.05 -2.11
C ASP A 162 3.31 -14.85 -2.09
N GLU A 163 3.76 -13.60 -2.10
CA GLU A 163 5.18 -13.26 -1.94
C GLU A 163 5.73 -13.72 -0.58
N ILE A 164 4.97 -13.54 0.51
CA ILE A 164 5.37 -14.01 1.84
C ILE A 164 5.42 -15.54 1.88
N ARG A 165 4.44 -16.24 1.29
CA ARG A 165 4.49 -17.72 1.12
C ARG A 165 5.73 -18.14 0.34
N GLY A 166 6.08 -17.39 -0.72
CA GLY A 166 7.28 -17.60 -1.53
C GLY A 166 8.61 -17.41 -0.79
N LEU A 167 8.60 -16.82 0.42
CA LEU A 167 9.73 -16.76 1.35
C LEU A 167 9.82 -18.02 2.26
N GLY A 168 8.93 -19.00 2.10
CA GLY A 168 8.85 -20.20 2.94
C GLY A 168 8.25 -19.92 4.32
N ILE A 169 7.24 -19.08 4.37
CA ILE A 169 6.44 -18.77 5.56
C ILE A 169 5.15 -19.61 5.49
N ASP A 170 4.76 -20.17 6.63
CA ASP A 170 3.53 -20.95 6.77
C ASP A 170 2.29 -20.10 6.41
N GLY A 171 1.52 -20.58 5.44
CA GLY A 171 0.30 -19.92 4.95
C GLY A 171 -0.79 -19.83 6.02
N GLY A 172 -0.82 -20.72 6.99
CA GLY A 172 -1.79 -20.70 8.11
C GLY A 172 -1.63 -19.49 9.04
N LYS A 173 -0.50 -18.79 8.97
CA LYS A 173 -0.27 -17.55 9.71
C LYS A 173 -0.66 -16.30 8.93
N ILE A 174 -0.94 -16.40 7.63
CA ILE A 174 -1.12 -15.27 6.72
C ILE A 174 -2.61 -15.05 6.46
N SER A 175 -3.07 -13.84 6.73
CA SER A 175 -4.39 -13.36 6.34
C SER A 175 -4.26 -12.11 5.47
N VAL A 176 -5.16 -11.94 4.51
CA VAL A 176 -5.22 -10.72 3.70
C VAL A 176 -6.17 -9.74 4.36
N ILE A 177 -5.68 -8.53 4.63
CA ILE A 177 -6.48 -7.39 5.05
C ILE A 177 -6.14 -6.25 4.09
N TYR A 178 -7.01 -6.01 3.13
CA TYR A 178 -6.83 -4.93 2.15
C TYR A 178 -6.80 -3.56 2.81
N ASN A 179 -6.00 -2.65 2.25
CA ASN A 179 -6.03 -1.25 2.67
C ASN A 179 -7.42 -0.64 2.42
N GLY A 180 -7.79 0.32 3.25
CA GLY A 180 -9.02 1.06 3.08
C GLY A 180 -8.86 2.32 2.22
N VAL A 181 -9.99 2.94 1.93
CA VAL A 181 -10.10 4.25 1.30
C VAL A 181 -11.24 5.06 1.93
N ASP A 182 -11.14 6.37 1.92
CA ASP A 182 -12.23 7.27 2.29
C ASP A 182 -13.11 7.52 1.06
N ALA A 183 -14.02 6.58 0.79
CA ALA A 183 -14.85 6.62 -0.41
C ALA A 183 -15.71 7.90 -0.47
N GLY A 184 -16.21 8.40 0.67
CA GLY A 184 -17.03 9.63 0.73
C GLY A 184 -16.24 10.85 0.30
N ALA A 185 -15.02 11.04 0.85
CA ALA A 185 -14.19 12.20 0.51
C ALA A 185 -13.88 12.29 -1.00
N PHE A 186 -13.76 11.15 -1.69
CA PHE A 186 -13.51 11.14 -3.13
C PHE A 186 -14.80 11.23 -3.97
N ALA A 187 -15.90 10.64 -3.51
CA ALA A 187 -17.18 10.70 -4.23
C ALA A 187 -17.81 12.08 -4.19
N ASP A 188 -17.70 12.79 -3.07
CA ASP A 188 -18.36 14.08 -2.82
C ASP A 188 -17.58 15.28 -3.36
N ALA A 189 -16.29 15.10 -3.72
CA ALA A 189 -15.45 16.15 -4.25
C ALA A 189 -15.98 16.66 -5.60
N GLN A 190 -15.95 17.99 -5.78
CA GLN A 190 -16.37 18.63 -7.01
C GLN A 190 -15.21 18.72 -8.01
N PRO A 191 -15.42 18.44 -9.31
CA PRO A 191 -14.40 18.59 -10.34
C PRO A 191 -14.08 20.05 -10.59
N ASP A 192 -12.80 20.36 -10.77
CA ASP A 192 -12.33 21.71 -11.13
C ASP A 192 -11.03 21.59 -11.95
N ARG A 193 -11.18 21.48 -13.28
CA ARG A 193 -10.03 21.41 -14.21
C ARG A 193 -9.24 22.71 -14.22
N ALA A 194 -9.91 23.85 -14.04
CA ALA A 194 -9.30 25.17 -14.09
C ALA A 194 -8.32 25.37 -12.91
N ALA A 195 -8.67 24.89 -11.72
CA ALA A 195 -7.79 24.95 -10.55
C ALA A 195 -6.43 24.26 -10.75
N PHE A 196 -6.36 23.30 -11.70
CA PHE A 196 -5.14 22.57 -12.04
C PHE A 196 -4.56 22.98 -13.41
N ALA A 197 -5.06 24.04 -14.04
CA ALA A 197 -4.70 24.47 -15.40
C ALA A 197 -4.78 23.34 -16.43
N LEU A 198 -5.78 22.46 -16.31
CA LEU A 198 -6.03 21.33 -17.21
C LEU A 198 -7.00 21.74 -18.32
N PRO A 199 -6.84 21.22 -19.56
CA PRO A 199 -7.71 21.53 -20.68
C PRO A 199 -9.15 21.04 -20.44
N ALA A 200 -10.13 21.87 -20.83
CA ALA A 200 -11.54 21.60 -20.60
C ALA A 200 -12.06 20.42 -21.44
N ASP A 201 -11.68 20.33 -22.72
CA ASP A 201 -12.25 19.41 -23.69
C ASP A 201 -11.45 18.13 -23.91
N ALA A 202 -10.23 18.05 -23.39
CA ALA A 202 -9.37 16.88 -23.53
C ALA A 202 -9.93 15.66 -22.79
N PHE A 203 -9.58 14.45 -23.26
CA PHE A 203 -9.67 13.23 -22.47
C PHE A 203 -8.45 13.17 -21.55
N LEU A 204 -8.67 13.29 -20.25
CA LEU A 204 -7.63 13.46 -19.25
C LEU A 204 -7.34 12.15 -18.52
N LEU A 205 -6.12 11.66 -18.65
CA LEU A 205 -5.55 10.61 -17.84
C LEU A 205 -4.92 11.21 -16.59
N LEU A 206 -4.91 10.46 -15.49
CA LEU A 206 -4.17 10.80 -14.28
C LEU A 206 -3.16 9.71 -13.95
N PHE A 207 -1.94 10.11 -13.62
CA PHE A 207 -0.91 9.29 -13.00
C PHE A 207 -0.49 9.90 -11.68
N VAL A 208 -0.42 9.09 -10.60
CA VAL A 208 0.03 9.54 -9.27
C VAL A 208 1.15 8.65 -8.76
N GLY A 209 2.30 9.23 -8.38
CA GLY A 209 3.38 8.43 -7.82
C GLY A 209 4.66 9.17 -7.50
N ASP A 210 5.66 8.46 -6.97
CA ASP A 210 7.02 8.98 -6.83
C ASP A 210 7.70 9.00 -8.20
N LEU A 211 7.94 10.18 -8.73
CA LEU A 211 8.45 10.42 -10.08
C LEU A 211 9.98 10.25 -10.20
N ARG A 212 10.67 9.86 -9.13
CA ARG A 212 12.12 9.59 -9.11
C ARG A 212 12.44 8.11 -9.29
N THR A 213 11.46 7.25 -9.21
CA THR A 213 11.65 5.80 -9.29
C THR A 213 11.06 5.21 -10.57
N PRO A 214 11.82 4.39 -11.33
CA PRO A 214 11.28 3.70 -12.50
C PRO A 214 10.24 2.63 -12.15
N ARG A 215 10.09 2.28 -10.89
CA ARG A 215 9.17 1.25 -10.40
C ARG A 215 7.71 1.58 -10.69
N LYS A 216 7.33 2.87 -10.60
CA LYS A 216 5.96 3.34 -10.89
C LYS A 216 5.64 3.38 -12.38
N ASN A 217 6.66 3.38 -13.24
CA ASN A 217 6.57 3.16 -14.68
C ASN A 217 5.83 4.25 -15.49
N LEU A 218 6.06 5.52 -15.16
CA LEU A 218 5.53 6.63 -15.95
C LEU A 218 6.10 6.63 -17.39
N GLY A 219 7.33 6.16 -17.61
CA GLY A 219 7.93 6.09 -18.95
C GLY A 219 7.10 5.28 -19.95
N THR A 220 6.50 4.15 -19.54
CA THR A 220 5.59 3.38 -20.42
C THR A 220 4.32 4.17 -20.75
N VAL A 221 3.79 4.97 -19.79
CA VAL A 221 2.64 5.84 -20.04
C VAL A 221 2.97 6.93 -21.06
N LEU A 222 4.15 7.56 -20.94
CA LEU A 222 4.61 8.56 -21.92
C LEU A 222 4.76 7.96 -23.31
N LYS A 223 5.35 6.76 -23.44
CA LYS A 223 5.46 6.05 -24.73
C LYS A 223 4.09 5.72 -25.32
N ALA A 224 3.16 5.20 -24.52
CA ALA A 224 1.79 4.91 -24.98
C ALA A 224 1.10 6.19 -25.46
N LEU A 225 1.30 7.31 -24.79
CA LEU A 225 0.70 8.59 -25.16
C LEU A 225 1.13 9.08 -26.56
N THR A 226 2.31 8.72 -27.06
CA THR A 226 2.77 9.14 -28.40
C THR A 226 1.93 8.57 -29.53
N THR A 227 1.26 7.44 -29.33
CA THR A 227 0.43 6.75 -30.34
C THR A 227 -1.06 7.04 -30.20
N LEU A 228 -1.46 7.75 -29.15
CA LEU A 228 -2.84 8.13 -28.89
C LEU A 228 -3.23 9.45 -29.58
N PRO A 229 -4.53 9.66 -29.88
CA PRO A 229 -5.03 10.91 -30.43
C PRO A 229 -4.59 12.15 -29.65
N GLU A 230 -4.42 13.30 -30.31
CA GLU A 230 -3.89 14.51 -29.70
C GLU A 230 -4.77 15.10 -28.59
N ASN A 231 -6.06 14.80 -28.60
CA ASN A 231 -7.00 15.21 -27.55
C ASN A 231 -6.89 14.38 -26.27
N VAL A 232 -6.03 13.34 -26.23
CA VAL A 232 -5.73 12.58 -24.99
C VAL A 232 -4.55 13.24 -24.29
N HIS A 233 -4.75 13.72 -23.08
CA HIS A 233 -3.74 14.39 -22.26
C HIS A 233 -3.49 13.60 -20.98
N LEU A 234 -2.36 13.90 -20.31
CA LEU A 234 -1.93 13.24 -19.08
C LEU A 234 -1.63 14.27 -17.99
N ALA A 235 -2.35 14.20 -16.90
CA ALA A 235 -2.00 14.88 -15.65
C ALA A 235 -1.10 13.97 -14.81
N VAL A 236 0.02 14.51 -14.30
CA VAL A 236 1.01 13.77 -13.51
C VAL A 236 1.18 14.45 -12.16
N ALA A 237 0.75 13.78 -11.08
CA ALA A 237 0.91 14.27 -9.72
C ALA A 237 1.98 13.47 -8.97
N GLY A 238 2.89 14.18 -8.28
CA GLY A 238 3.97 13.57 -7.51
C GLY A 238 5.15 14.51 -7.29
N TYR A 239 6.15 14.04 -6.58
CA TYR A 239 7.35 14.85 -6.29
C TYR A 239 8.24 14.98 -7.53
N LEU A 240 8.34 16.20 -8.07
CA LEU A 240 9.05 16.51 -9.33
C LEU A 240 10.56 16.68 -9.21
N PRO A 241 11.12 17.31 -8.16
CA PRO A 241 12.57 17.60 -8.13
C PRO A 241 13.41 16.33 -8.32
N GLY A 242 14.32 16.37 -9.33
CA GLY A 242 15.16 15.23 -9.70
C GLY A 242 14.47 14.12 -10.51
N SER A 243 13.25 14.36 -11.00
CA SER A 243 12.53 13.45 -11.89
C SER A 243 13.07 13.58 -13.32
N PRO A 244 13.33 12.48 -14.05
CA PRO A 244 13.73 12.53 -15.47
C PRO A 244 12.55 12.74 -16.43
N TYR A 245 11.33 12.53 -15.98
CA TYR A 245 10.16 12.46 -16.85
C TYR A 245 9.75 13.77 -17.54
N PRO A 246 9.96 14.98 -16.98
CA PRO A 246 9.70 16.22 -17.72
C PRO A 246 10.58 16.34 -18.98
N ASP A 247 11.84 15.91 -18.90
CA ASP A 247 12.75 15.91 -20.05
C ASP A 247 12.39 14.80 -21.05
N GLU A 248 12.05 13.62 -20.57
CA GLU A 248 11.57 12.50 -21.38
C GLU A 248 10.29 12.87 -22.15
N ALA A 249 9.32 13.51 -21.51
CA ALA A 249 8.09 13.96 -22.17
C ALA A 249 8.37 15.00 -23.28
N ARG A 250 9.31 15.94 -23.03
CA ARG A 250 9.74 16.91 -24.04
C ARG A 250 10.43 16.24 -25.24
N ALA A 251 11.33 15.30 -24.97
CA ALA A 251 12.03 14.54 -26.01
C ALA A 251 11.07 13.71 -26.89
N LEU A 252 9.96 13.23 -26.32
CA LEU A 252 8.90 12.54 -27.04
C LEU A 252 7.89 13.47 -27.74
N GLY A 253 8.08 14.79 -27.71
CA GLY A 253 7.17 15.76 -28.32
C GLY A 253 5.86 15.97 -27.56
N LEU A 254 5.76 15.53 -26.31
CA LEU A 254 4.53 15.52 -25.51
C LEU A 254 4.35 16.78 -24.63
N GLY A 255 5.19 17.81 -24.80
CA GLY A 255 5.21 18.97 -23.90
C GLY A 255 3.87 19.71 -23.73
N LYS A 256 2.98 19.64 -24.72
CA LYS A 256 1.63 20.25 -24.67
C LYS A 256 0.57 19.32 -24.10
N ARG A 257 0.85 18.01 -24.02
CA ARG A 257 -0.12 16.97 -23.65
C ARG A 257 0.11 16.40 -22.24
N VAL A 258 1.29 16.67 -21.63
CA VAL A 258 1.63 16.17 -20.29
C VAL A 258 1.72 17.35 -19.31
N HIS A 259 0.88 17.32 -18.28
CA HIS A 259 0.75 18.36 -17.28
C HIS A 259 1.34 17.89 -15.96
N PHE A 260 2.56 18.32 -15.63
CA PHE A 260 3.24 17.99 -14.38
C PHE A 260 2.77 18.92 -13.26
N LEU A 261 1.93 18.42 -12.34
CA LEU A 261 1.26 19.19 -11.29
C LEU A 261 2.07 19.31 -9.99
N GLY A 262 3.17 18.54 -9.85
CA GLY A 262 3.87 18.47 -8.58
C GLY A 262 3.07 17.77 -7.48
N LEU A 263 3.33 18.14 -6.22
CA LEU A 263 2.58 17.63 -5.08
C LEU A 263 1.22 18.32 -4.98
N VAL A 264 0.15 17.58 -5.16
CA VAL A 264 -1.22 18.08 -5.10
C VAL A 264 -1.79 17.84 -3.69
N ARG A 265 -2.33 18.88 -3.06
CA ARG A 265 -2.96 18.80 -1.72
C ARG A 265 -4.40 18.32 -1.77
N ASN A 266 -5.16 18.77 -2.77
CA ASN A 266 -6.56 18.40 -2.96
C ASN A 266 -6.65 17.27 -4.02
N MET A 267 -6.26 16.07 -3.64
CA MET A 267 -6.30 14.91 -4.52
C MET A 267 -7.74 14.50 -4.90
N PRO A 268 -8.74 14.56 -4.01
CA PRO A 268 -10.12 14.26 -4.38
C PRO A 268 -10.63 15.13 -5.54
N THR A 269 -10.46 16.45 -5.48
CA THR A 269 -10.86 17.35 -6.59
C THR A 269 -10.09 17.03 -7.87
N LEU A 270 -8.77 16.75 -7.80
CA LEU A 270 -8.00 16.38 -8.99
C LEU A 270 -8.53 15.09 -9.62
N MET A 271 -8.77 14.04 -8.84
CA MET A 271 -9.28 12.77 -9.33
C MET A 271 -10.67 12.90 -9.94
N ARG A 272 -11.53 13.78 -9.40
CA ARG A 272 -12.84 14.10 -9.99
C ARG A 272 -12.76 14.93 -11.27
N SER A 273 -11.61 15.57 -11.53
CA SER A 273 -11.39 16.46 -12.70
C SER A 273 -10.85 15.73 -13.93
N VAL A 274 -10.55 14.44 -13.85
CA VAL A 274 -9.98 13.63 -14.93
C VAL A 274 -10.92 12.51 -15.35
N ASP A 275 -10.62 11.85 -16.48
CA ASP A 275 -11.51 10.86 -17.07
C ASP A 275 -11.11 9.40 -16.74
N ALA A 276 -9.81 9.10 -16.56
CA ALA A 276 -9.33 7.77 -16.21
C ALA A 276 -8.01 7.83 -15.42
N TYR A 277 -7.74 6.78 -14.67
CA TYR A 277 -6.50 6.61 -13.92
C TYR A 277 -5.60 5.56 -14.57
N VAL A 278 -4.30 5.87 -14.78
CA VAL A 278 -3.34 4.97 -15.41
C VAL A 278 -2.15 4.72 -14.50
N PHE A 279 -1.89 3.47 -14.18
CA PHE A 279 -0.86 3.11 -13.20
C PHE A 279 -0.24 1.73 -13.51
N PRO A 280 0.53 1.58 -14.61
CA PRO A 280 1.17 0.33 -14.99
C PRO A 280 2.44 0.07 -14.16
N SER A 281 2.30 0.04 -12.82
CA SER A 281 3.44 -0.12 -11.92
C SER A 281 4.10 -1.48 -12.06
N ARG A 282 5.43 -1.51 -12.18
CA ARG A 282 6.23 -2.75 -12.21
C ARG A 282 6.23 -3.52 -10.91
N TYR A 283 5.98 -2.84 -9.81
CA TYR A 283 5.84 -3.45 -8.49
C TYR A 283 5.12 -2.51 -7.52
N GLU A 284 4.06 -2.99 -6.91
CA GLU A 284 3.34 -2.34 -5.83
C GLU A 284 2.80 -3.40 -4.87
N ALA A 285 2.76 -3.11 -3.58
CA ALA A 285 2.13 -4.00 -2.59
C ALA A 285 0.60 -3.85 -2.59
N MET A 286 0.12 -2.63 -2.37
CA MET A 286 -1.24 -2.18 -2.58
C MET A 286 -1.26 -0.66 -2.67
N SER A 287 -1.65 -0.13 -3.82
CA SER A 287 -1.62 1.31 -4.05
C SER A 287 -2.85 2.00 -3.48
N LEU A 288 -2.65 2.93 -2.53
CA LEU A 288 -3.74 3.77 -2.05
C LEU A 288 -4.31 4.65 -3.16
N SER A 289 -3.44 5.22 -4.01
CA SER A 289 -3.90 6.07 -5.12
C SER A 289 -4.75 5.32 -6.16
N LEU A 290 -4.57 3.99 -6.30
CA LEU A 290 -5.44 3.15 -7.10
C LEU A 290 -6.84 3.06 -6.48
N LEU A 291 -6.93 2.79 -5.17
CA LEU A 291 -8.20 2.73 -4.44
C LEU A 291 -8.89 4.10 -4.44
N GLU A 292 -8.14 5.17 -4.26
CA GLU A 292 -8.62 6.55 -4.27
C GLU A 292 -9.21 6.92 -5.65
N ALA A 293 -8.52 6.54 -6.75
CA ALA A 293 -9.01 6.75 -8.11
C ALA A 293 -10.33 6.01 -8.36
N MET A 294 -10.40 4.74 -7.94
CA MET A 294 -11.64 3.96 -8.04
C MET A 294 -12.76 4.57 -7.19
N ALA A 295 -12.46 5.05 -5.98
CA ALA A 295 -13.43 5.72 -5.11
C ALA A 295 -13.93 7.05 -5.70
N ALA A 296 -13.07 7.77 -6.43
CA ALA A 296 -13.46 8.96 -7.19
C ALA A 296 -14.36 8.64 -8.39
N GLY A 297 -14.54 7.36 -8.75
CA GLY A 297 -15.33 6.93 -9.89
C GLY A 297 -14.54 6.99 -11.20
N LEU A 298 -13.24 6.78 -11.15
CA LEU A 298 -12.40 6.66 -12.33
C LEU A 298 -12.26 5.18 -12.73
N PRO A 299 -12.45 4.82 -14.01
CA PRO A 299 -11.97 3.55 -14.51
C PRO A 299 -10.44 3.55 -14.44
N VAL A 300 -9.87 2.38 -14.13
CA VAL A 300 -8.43 2.26 -13.92
C VAL A 300 -7.79 1.36 -14.97
N VAL A 301 -6.61 1.76 -15.45
CA VAL A 301 -5.72 0.90 -16.24
C VAL A 301 -4.46 0.67 -15.42
N THR A 302 -4.23 -0.57 -15.04
CA THR A 302 -3.09 -0.96 -14.22
C THR A 302 -2.45 -2.25 -14.75
N ALA A 303 -1.42 -2.76 -14.08
CA ALA A 303 -0.78 -4.01 -14.47
C ALA A 303 -0.90 -5.06 -13.35
N ARG A 304 -0.88 -6.33 -13.72
CA ARG A 304 -0.93 -7.50 -12.80
C ARG A 304 0.16 -7.46 -11.73
N THR A 305 1.25 -6.76 -11.99
CA THR A 305 2.37 -6.55 -11.06
C THR A 305 2.08 -5.54 -9.94
N ALA A 306 1.01 -4.76 -10.06
CA ALA A 306 0.55 -3.86 -9.00
C ALA A 306 -0.39 -4.62 -8.05
N GLY A 307 -0.05 -4.67 -6.76
CA GLY A 307 -0.96 -5.17 -5.73
C GLY A 307 -2.23 -4.32 -5.67
N GLY A 308 -3.37 -4.97 -5.57
CA GLY A 308 -4.69 -4.39 -5.77
C GLY A 308 -5.25 -4.62 -7.18
N ALA A 309 -4.44 -5.08 -8.15
CA ALA A 309 -4.95 -5.48 -9.46
C ALA A 309 -5.92 -6.67 -9.37
N GLU A 310 -5.77 -7.52 -8.37
CA GLU A 310 -6.62 -8.68 -8.12
C GLU A 310 -8.08 -8.34 -7.75
N ILE A 311 -8.36 -7.12 -7.32
CA ILE A 311 -9.74 -6.70 -7.03
C ILE A 311 -10.42 -6.03 -8.23
N ILE A 312 -9.69 -5.76 -9.31
CA ILE A 312 -10.20 -5.07 -10.49
C ILE A 312 -10.88 -6.09 -11.40
N THR A 313 -12.17 -5.89 -11.65
CA THR A 313 -12.94 -6.64 -12.62
C THR A 313 -13.01 -5.90 -13.96
N ARG A 314 -13.45 -6.59 -15.03
CA ARG A 314 -13.60 -5.98 -16.36
C ARG A 314 -14.63 -4.84 -16.39
N GLU A 315 -15.54 -4.82 -15.44
CA GLU A 315 -16.56 -3.78 -15.28
C GLU A 315 -16.00 -2.48 -14.70
N CYS A 316 -14.88 -2.54 -13.95
CA CYS A 316 -14.32 -1.37 -13.26
C CYS A 316 -12.92 -0.96 -13.71
N GLY A 317 -12.27 -1.73 -14.60
CA GLY A 317 -10.94 -1.38 -15.10
C GLY A 317 -10.32 -2.40 -16.05
N ILE A 318 -9.11 -2.09 -16.47
CA ILE A 318 -8.32 -2.94 -17.38
C ILE A 318 -7.00 -3.29 -16.71
N VAL A 319 -6.68 -4.59 -16.64
CA VAL A 319 -5.44 -5.09 -16.05
C VAL A 319 -4.54 -5.63 -17.17
N LEU A 320 -3.38 -5.00 -17.36
CA LEU A 320 -2.36 -5.41 -18.32
C LEU A 320 -1.54 -6.58 -17.76
N ASP A 321 -1.14 -7.50 -18.64
CA ASP A 321 -0.26 -8.61 -18.29
C ASP A 321 1.19 -8.13 -18.11
N ASP A 322 1.66 -7.25 -19.01
CA ASP A 322 3.00 -6.65 -18.95
C ASP A 322 2.91 -5.14 -18.70
N PRO A 323 3.49 -4.63 -17.59
CA PRO A 323 3.54 -3.19 -17.32
C PRO A 323 4.41 -2.41 -18.32
N ASP A 324 5.32 -3.07 -19.04
CA ASP A 324 6.25 -2.46 -19.97
C ASP A 324 5.79 -2.50 -21.44
N ASP A 325 4.55 -2.91 -21.70
CA ASP A 325 3.94 -2.89 -23.03
C ASP A 325 3.18 -1.57 -23.30
N PRO A 326 3.79 -0.59 -24.00
CA PRO A 326 3.12 0.66 -24.31
C PRO A 326 2.00 0.51 -25.35
N ALA A 327 2.04 -0.54 -26.22
CA ALA A 327 1.02 -0.76 -27.21
C ALA A 327 -0.28 -1.30 -26.56
N ALA A 328 -0.17 -2.29 -25.67
CA ALA A 328 -1.31 -2.77 -24.88
C ALA A 328 -1.90 -1.65 -24.00
N LEU A 329 -1.04 -0.82 -23.39
CA LEU A 329 -1.49 0.33 -22.61
C LEU A 329 -2.22 1.36 -23.48
N ALA A 330 -1.70 1.69 -24.67
CA ALA A 330 -2.34 2.60 -25.59
C ALA A 330 -3.70 2.05 -26.08
N GLN A 331 -3.79 0.76 -26.37
CA GLN A 331 -5.05 0.11 -26.73
C GLN A 331 -6.09 0.21 -25.61
N ALA A 332 -5.70 -0.07 -24.36
CA ALA A 332 -6.57 0.05 -23.20
C ALA A 332 -7.09 1.49 -23.01
N ILE A 333 -6.19 2.48 -23.10
CA ILE A 333 -6.55 3.91 -23.01
C ILE A 333 -7.46 4.31 -24.17
N GLY A 334 -7.15 3.86 -25.39
CA GLY A 334 -7.95 4.13 -26.61
C GLY A 334 -9.38 3.61 -26.46
N THR A 335 -9.58 2.43 -25.86
CA THR A 335 -10.90 1.88 -25.56
C THR A 335 -11.70 2.78 -24.63
N LEU A 336 -11.06 3.33 -23.58
CA LEU A 336 -11.72 4.26 -22.64
C LEU A 336 -12.04 5.61 -23.33
N ALA A 337 -11.11 6.12 -24.13
CA ALA A 337 -11.27 7.41 -24.80
C ALA A 337 -12.31 7.39 -25.94
N ALA A 338 -12.56 6.23 -26.54
CA ALA A 338 -13.52 6.06 -27.64
C ALA A 338 -14.98 6.33 -27.23
N SER A 339 -15.35 6.09 -25.95
CA SER A 339 -16.71 6.31 -25.46
C SER A 339 -16.70 6.88 -24.03
N ARG A 340 -16.99 8.15 -23.88
CA ARG A 340 -17.10 8.79 -22.55
C ARG A 340 -18.21 8.17 -21.69
N ASP A 341 -19.28 7.64 -22.29
CA ASP A 341 -20.38 7.00 -21.58
C ASP A 341 -19.94 5.64 -21.01
N ALA A 342 -19.28 4.81 -21.81
CA ALA A 342 -18.72 3.54 -21.35
C ALA A 342 -17.63 3.77 -20.27
N CYS A 343 -16.80 4.78 -20.46
CA CYS A 343 -15.78 5.18 -19.47
C CYS A 343 -16.43 5.58 -18.13
N ARG A 344 -17.50 6.40 -18.13
CA ARG A 344 -18.25 6.77 -16.95
C ARG A 344 -18.95 5.58 -16.29
N ALA A 345 -19.53 4.69 -17.06
CA ALA A 345 -20.18 3.47 -16.54
C ALA A 345 -19.15 2.57 -15.80
N MET A 346 -17.96 2.38 -16.40
CA MET A 346 -16.85 1.65 -15.77
C MET A 346 -16.36 2.34 -14.48
N GLY A 347 -16.27 3.66 -14.47
CA GLY A 347 -15.94 4.43 -13.28
C GLY A 347 -16.99 4.33 -12.17
N ALA A 348 -18.28 4.30 -12.51
CA ALA A 348 -19.35 4.06 -11.55
C ALA A 348 -19.23 2.68 -10.90
N ALA A 349 -18.98 1.62 -11.68
CA ALA A 349 -18.71 0.29 -11.14
C ALA A 349 -17.48 0.23 -10.24
N ALA A 350 -16.42 0.98 -10.57
CA ALA A 350 -15.24 1.10 -9.72
C ALA A 350 -15.58 1.73 -8.36
N ARG A 351 -16.39 2.79 -8.34
CA ARG A 351 -16.85 3.45 -7.11
C ARG A 351 -17.71 2.53 -6.25
N ASP A 352 -18.64 1.81 -6.87
CA ASP A 352 -19.51 0.86 -6.17
C ASP A 352 -18.70 -0.23 -5.48
N LEU A 353 -17.67 -0.75 -6.16
CA LEU A 353 -16.74 -1.71 -5.57
C LEU A 353 -16.03 -1.13 -4.34
N MET A 354 -15.62 0.14 -4.38
CA MET A 354 -14.87 0.78 -3.27
C MET A 354 -15.71 1.00 -2.02
N SER A 355 -17.04 0.95 -2.10
CA SER A 355 -17.90 0.97 -0.91
C SER A 355 -17.58 -0.15 0.10
N ARG A 356 -17.01 -1.26 -0.38
CA ARG A 356 -16.60 -2.42 0.43
C ARG A 356 -15.19 -2.30 1.01
N PHE A 357 -14.41 -1.31 0.58
CA PHE A 357 -13.00 -1.11 0.95
C PHE A 357 -12.80 0.13 1.83
N GLY A 358 -13.76 0.46 2.70
CA GLY A 358 -13.64 1.58 3.63
C GLY A 358 -12.62 1.33 4.75
N TRP A 359 -12.02 2.40 5.28
CA TRP A 359 -11.13 2.33 6.45
C TRP A 359 -11.78 1.65 7.66
N ALA A 360 -13.09 1.85 7.86
CA ALA A 360 -13.83 1.21 8.94
C ALA A 360 -13.85 -0.33 8.80
N HIS A 361 -14.04 -0.84 7.56
CA HIS A 361 -14.02 -2.27 7.28
C HIS A 361 -12.63 -2.87 7.54
N MET A 362 -11.57 -2.23 7.05
CA MET A 362 -10.19 -2.62 7.34
C MET A 362 -9.93 -2.62 8.85
N GLY A 363 -10.30 -1.53 9.54
CA GLY A 363 -10.10 -1.39 10.98
C GLY A 363 -10.79 -2.47 11.79
N ALA A 364 -12.03 -2.83 11.43
CA ALA A 364 -12.77 -3.91 12.08
C ALA A 364 -12.06 -5.27 11.97
N GLN A 365 -11.43 -5.56 10.83
CA GLN A 365 -10.64 -6.79 10.65
C GLN A 365 -9.39 -6.82 11.56
N TYR A 366 -8.69 -5.69 11.71
CA TYR A 366 -7.57 -5.60 12.65
C TYR A 366 -8.02 -5.72 14.10
N VAL A 367 -9.13 -5.09 14.48
CA VAL A 367 -9.72 -5.22 15.82
C VAL A 367 -10.09 -6.68 16.11
N ALA A 368 -10.75 -7.37 15.18
CA ALA A 368 -11.06 -8.78 15.33
C ALA A 368 -9.81 -9.64 15.50
N LEU A 369 -8.74 -9.34 14.75
CA LEU A 369 -7.45 -10.00 14.89
C LEU A 369 -6.84 -9.75 16.28
N TYR A 370 -6.86 -8.51 16.79
CA TYR A 370 -6.35 -8.18 18.11
C TYR A 370 -7.13 -8.87 19.23
N ARG A 371 -8.46 -8.93 19.14
CA ARG A 371 -9.29 -9.68 20.10
C ARG A 371 -8.91 -11.15 20.16
N ARG A 372 -8.77 -11.80 18.99
CA ARG A 372 -8.38 -13.20 18.89
C ARG A 372 -7.00 -13.49 19.47
N ILE A 373 -6.07 -12.57 19.32
CA ILE A 373 -4.68 -12.71 19.80
C ILE A 373 -4.56 -12.37 21.27
N GLY A 374 -5.22 -11.30 21.73
CA GLY A 374 -5.14 -10.79 23.09
C GLY A 374 -5.94 -11.58 24.12
N GLN A 375 -6.90 -12.44 23.68
CA GLN A 375 -7.58 -13.35 24.59
C GLN A 375 -6.64 -14.50 24.97
N PRO A 376 -6.54 -14.86 26.27
CA PRO A 376 -5.85 -16.08 26.66
C PRO A 376 -6.53 -17.25 25.94
N SER A 377 -5.72 -18.14 25.34
CA SER A 377 -6.22 -19.39 24.74
C SER A 377 -7.05 -20.10 25.80
N GLN A 378 -8.38 -20.18 25.64
CA GLN A 378 -9.14 -21.11 26.42
C GLN A 378 -8.57 -22.51 26.14
N PRO A 379 -8.21 -23.29 27.16
CA PRO A 379 -7.81 -24.67 26.93
C PRO A 379 -9.00 -25.33 26.24
N THR A 380 -8.78 -25.89 25.05
CA THR A 380 -9.73 -26.79 24.39
C THR A 380 -9.98 -27.91 25.39
N ALA A 381 -11.17 -27.92 25.98
CA ALA A 381 -11.64 -29.07 26.73
C ALA A 381 -11.68 -30.22 25.71
N PHE A 382 -10.68 -31.08 25.77
CA PHE A 382 -10.76 -32.38 25.13
C PHE A 382 -11.91 -33.12 25.84
N GLY A 383 -13.09 -33.12 25.21
CA GLY A 383 -14.17 -33.98 25.60
C GLY A 383 -13.68 -35.42 25.52
N HIS A 384 -13.53 -36.05 26.66
CA HIS A 384 -13.49 -37.51 26.74
C HIS A 384 -14.77 -38.04 26.10
N VAL A 385 -14.68 -38.58 24.88
CA VAL A 385 -15.71 -39.44 24.33
C VAL A 385 -15.54 -40.75 25.05
N GLU A 386 -16.34 -40.99 26.10
CA GLU A 386 -16.56 -42.31 26.67
C GLU A 386 -17.17 -43.20 25.58
N HIS A 387 -16.42 -44.18 25.16
CA HIS A 387 -16.96 -45.31 24.40
C HIS A 387 -17.95 -46.11 25.31
N ALA A 388 -19.22 -45.82 25.15
CA ALA A 388 -20.26 -46.74 25.65
C ALA A 388 -20.23 -48.00 24.78
N VAL A 389 -19.63 -49.04 25.32
CA VAL A 389 -19.78 -50.42 24.80
C VAL A 389 -21.14 -50.91 25.20
N THR A 390 -22.09 -50.93 24.30
CA THR A 390 -23.36 -51.63 24.47
C THR A 390 -23.12 -53.12 24.11
N GLN A 391 -23.06 -53.96 25.12
CA GLN A 391 -23.33 -55.40 24.98
C GLN A 391 -24.84 -55.60 24.82
N GLU A 392 -25.28 -56.10 23.71
CA GLU A 392 -26.52 -56.82 23.59
C GLU A 392 -26.24 -58.27 23.21
N GLN A 393 -26.57 -59.14 24.18
CA GLN A 393 -26.77 -60.60 24.00
C GLN A 393 -28.19 -60.84 23.45
N SER A 394 -28.30 -61.59 22.42
CA SER A 394 -29.26 -62.72 22.22
C SER A 394 -29.25 -63.10 20.75
#